data_94744b443ca632d3e90d7bd77e14139f
#
_entry.id   94744b443ca632d3e90d7bd77e14139f
#
_cell.length_a   1.000
_cell.length_b   1.000
_cell.length_c   1.000
_cell.angle_alpha   90.00
_cell.angle_beta   90.00
_cell.angle_gamma   90.00
#
_symmetry.space_group_name_H-M   'P 1'
#
loop_
_entity.id
_entity.type
_entity.pdbx_description
1 polymer ?
#
loop_
_entity_poly.entity_id
_entity_poly.type
_entity_poly.pdbx_seq_one_letter_code
_entity_poly.pdbx_strand_id
1 'polypeptide(L)'
;MRTDKIRKYLIPNIPYLFILWACLKLGTAYRLAAGNDFAHMFFVGRGVDYAVCLEGSLKLKEISYIHSEAYAAGELKHGTISLIEQGTLVIGVLTQSELYEKTISNMLECKSRGAYLMGLTTYGKYEIEDQVNFTVYVPKVDEHFIGSLAVIPLQLLGYYVSVAKGLDVDKPRNLAKSVTVE
;
A
#
# COMPACT_ATOMS: atom_id res chain seq x y z
N MET A 1 -18.51 2.96 -36.56
CA MET A 1 -18.62 4.33 -36.03
C MET A 1 -18.81 4.45 -34.51
N ARG A 2 -19.14 3.36 -33.79
CA ARG A 2 -19.34 3.39 -32.31
C ARG A 2 -18.06 3.02 -31.51
N THR A 3 -17.20 2.20 -32.08
CA THR A 3 -15.96 1.71 -31.43
C THR A 3 -14.85 2.76 -31.35
N ASP A 4 -14.73 3.65 -32.36
CA ASP A 4 -13.69 4.67 -32.41
C ASP A 4 -13.87 5.79 -31.37
N LYS A 5 -15.15 6.17 -31.08
CA LYS A 5 -15.44 7.12 -30.00
C LYS A 5 -15.10 6.56 -28.63
N ILE A 6 -15.43 5.29 -28.38
CA ILE A 6 -15.09 4.63 -27.11
C ILE A 6 -13.56 4.60 -26.93
N ARG A 7 -12.80 4.26 -27.97
CA ARG A 7 -11.34 4.21 -27.94
C ARG A 7 -10.73 5.59 -27.66
N LYS A 8 -11.28 6.66 -28.28
CA LYS A 8 -10.77 8.03 -28.14
C LYS A 8 -10.98 8.61 -26.74
N TYR A 9 -12.03 8.23 -26.01
CA TYR A 9 -12.33 8.77 -24.69
C TYR A 9 -11.96 7.83 -23.56
N LEU A 10 -11.96 6.51 -23.78
CA LEU A 10 -11.65 5.52 -22.73
C LEU A 10 -10.14 5.43 -22.49
N ILE A 11 -9.32 5.37 -23.56
CA ILE A 11 -7.88 5.20 -23.44
C ILE A 11 -7.18 6.33 -22.67
N PRO A 12 -7.45 7.63 -22.93
CA PRO A 12 -6.85 8.71 -22.16
C PRO A 12 -7.31 8.75 -20.69
N ASN A 13 -8.48 8.18 -20.40
CA ASN A 13 -9.07 8.20 -19.05
C ASN A 13 -8.81 6.92 -18.23
N ILE A 14 -8.20 5.90 -18.84
CA ILE A 14 -7.82 4.66 -18.13
C ILE A 14 -7.00 4.96 -16.87
N PRO A 15 -6.00 5.85 -16.86
CA PRO A 15 -5.27 6.19 -15.65
C PRO A 15 -6.16 6.77 -14.55
N TYR A 16 -7.11 7.66 -14.92
CA TYR A 16 -8.04 8.24 -13.95
C TYR A 16 -9.06 7.23 -13.41
N LEU A 17 -9.56 6.34 -14.27
CA LEU A 17 -10.45 5.24 -13.86
C LEU A 17 -9.70 4.27 -12.95
N PHE A 18 -8.42 4.04 -13.20
CA PHE A 18 -7.56 3.21 -12.37
C PHE A 18 -7.34 3.84 -10.98
N ILE A 19 -7.01 5.13 -10.93
CA ILE A 19 -6.87 5.86 -9.67
C ILE A 19 -8.19 5.84 -8.89
N LEU A 20 -9.31 6.10 -9.56
CA LEU A 20 -10.64 6.06 -8.94
C LEU A 20 -10.97 4.66 -8.42
N TRP A 21 -10.66 3.61 -9.16
CA TRP A 21 -10.87 2.22 -8.74
C TRP A 21 -9.97 1.83 -7.56
N ALA A 22 -8.70 2.23 -7.59
CA ALA A 22 -7.78 2.05 -6.47
C ALA A 22 -8.28 2.80 -5.23
N CYS A 23 -8.77 4.04 -5.39
CA CYS A 23 -9.37 4.82 -4.32
C CYS A 23 -10.60 4.14 -3.71
N LEU A 24 -11.50 3.61 -4.54
CA LEU A 24 -12.69 2.88 -4.08
C LEU A 24 -12.31 1.59 -3.34
N LYS A 25 -11.35 0.85 -3.84
CA LYS A 25 -10.84 -0.37 -3.20
C LYS A 25 -10.15 -0.05 -1.87
N LEU A 26 -9.28 0.95 -1.83
CA LEU A 26 -8.61 1.39 -0.61
C LEU A 26 -9.57 1.94 0.43
N GLY A 27 -10.57 2.72 0.01
CA GLY A 27 -11.64 3.17 0.89
C GLY A 27 -12.48 2.03 1.46
N THR A 28 -12.69 0.96 0.69
CA THR A 28 -13.38 -0.26 1.14
C THR A 28 -12.50 -1.05 2.09
N ALA A 29 -11.21 -1.23 1.77
CA ALA A 29 -10.25 -1.88 2.64
C ALA A 29 -10.14 -1.15 3.99
N TYR A 30 -10.12 0.18 3.95
CA TYR A 30 -10.13 0.97 5.19
C TYR A 30 -11.42 0.77 5.99
N ARG A 31 -12.60 0.77 5.37
CA ARG A 31 -13.88 0.53 6.06
C ARG A 31 -13.98 -0.87 6.68
N LEU A 32 -13.42 -1.88 6.00
CA LEU A 32 -13.30 -3.24 6.54
C LEU A 32 -12.29 -3.29 7.69
N ALA A 33 -11.26 -2.45 7.61
CA ALA A 33 -10.22 -2.31 8.61
C ALA A 33 -10.61 -1.36 9.77
N ALA A 34 -11.46 -0.36 9.54
CA ALA A 34 -11.92 0.60 10.54
C ALA A 34 -12.83 0.00 11.62
N GLY A 35 -13.30 -1.24 11.42
CA GLY A 35 -13.92 -2.03 12.49
C GLY A 35 -12.91 -2.60 13.51
N ASN A 36 -11.62 -2.59 13.16
CA ASN A 36 -10.52 -2.95 14.04
C ASN A 36 -9.63 -1.70 14.18
N ASP A 37 -9.43 -1.27 15.40
CA ASP A 37 -8.54 -0.13 15.72
C ASP A 37 -7.10 -0.58 15.45
N PHE A 38 -6.62 -0.43 14.20
CA PHE A 38 -5.24 -0.78 13.84
C PHE A 38 -4.29 0.14 14.60
N ALA A 39 -3.82 -0.32 15.73
CA ALA A 39 -2.81 0.37 16.52
C ALA A 39 -1.47 0.44 15.76
N HIS A 40 -1.20 -0.59 14.93
CA HIS A 40 0.07 -0.73 14.23
C HIS A 40 -0.16 -1.28 12.81
N MET A 41 0.65 -0.80 11.85
CA MET A 41 0.67 -1.31 10.48
C MET A 41 2.11 -1.59 10.04
N PHE A 42 2.30 -2.65 9.29
CA PHE A 42 3.61 -3.03 8.77
C PHE A 42 3.60 -3.01 7.25
N PHE A 43 4.69 -2.49 6.69
CA PHE A 43 4.94 -2.49 5.26
C PHE A 43 6.12 -3.39 4.96
N VAL A 44 6.00 -4.25 3.98
CA VAL A 44 7.05 -5.20 3.62
C VAL A 44 7.31 -5.20 2.11
N GLY A 45 8.56 -5.18 1.74
CA GLY A 45 8.98 -5.21 0.34
C GLY A 45 10.44 -5.63 0.21
N ARG A 46 10.92 -5.79 -1.02
CA ARG A 46 12.31 -6.09 -1.32
C ARG A 46 12.83 -5.17 -2.41
N GLY A 47 14.13 -4.86 -2.41
CA GLY A 47 14.71 -3.97 -3.42
C GLY A 47 14.01 -2.61 -3.46
N VAL A 48 13.59 -2.17 -4.65
CA VAL A 48 12.86 -0.90 -4.85
C VAL A 48 11.53 -0.89 -4.11
N ASP A 49 10.84 -2.02 -4.03
CA ASP A 49 9.57 -2.15 -3.29
C ASP A 49 9.73 -1.84 -1.79
N TYR A 50 10.90 -2.14 -1.20
CA TYR A 50 11.19 -1.74 0.18
C TYR A 50 11.30 -0.21 0.33
N ALA A 51 11.93 0.48 -0.63
CA ALA A 51 11.97 1.94 -0.61
C ALA A 51 10.56 2.56 -0.73
N VAL A 52 9.69 1.97 -1.55
CA VAL A 52 8.27 2.36 -1.65
C VAL A 52 7.53 2.12 -0.32
N CYS A 53 7.82 1.02 0.36
CA CYS A 53 7.28 0.73 1.70
C CYS A 53 7.70 1.77 2.73
N LEU A 54 8.96 2.22 2.72
CA LEU A 54 9.47 3.27 3.62
C LEU A 54 8.69 4.57 3.44
N GLU A 55 8.48 5.00 2.19
CA GLU A 55 7.68 6.20 1.88
C GLU A 55 6.21 6.03 2.29
N GLY A 56 5.59 4.88 1.99
CA GLY A 56 4.21 4.59 2.38
C GLY A 56 4.01 4.64 3.90
N SER A 57 4.91 4.02 4.65
CA SER A 57 4.93 4.05 6.11
C SER A 57 5.12 5.47 6.64
N LEU A 58 6.03 6.24 6.05
CA LEU A 58 6.28 7.63 6.44
C LEU A 58 5.02 8.49 6.25
N LYS A 59 4.39 8.45 5.08
CA LYS A 59 3.16 9.21 4.78
C LYS A 59 2.02 8.84 5.73
N LEU A 60 1.84 7.56 6.00
CA LEU A 60 0.83 7.13 6.95
C LEU A 60 1.06 7.73 8.35
N LYS A 61 2.29 7.69 8.86
CA LYS A 61 2.65 8.30 10.16
C LYS A 61 2.39 9.80 10.19
N GLU A 62 2.84 10.51 9.14
CA GLU A 62 2.79 11.97 9.07
C GLU A 62 1.37 12.52 9.13
N ILE A 63 0.41 11.90 8.44
CA ILE A 63 -0.92 12.46 8.26
C ILE A 63 -2.02 11.73 9.04
N SER A 64 -1.85 10.45 9.39
CA SER A 64 -2.85 9.67 10.14
C SER A 64 -2.50 9.45 11.60
N TYR A 65 -1.24 9.68 11.98
CA TYR A 65 -0.68 9.45 13.33
C TYR A 65 -0.76 7.99 13.78
N ILE A 66 -0.95 7.06 12.85
CA ILE A 66 -0.88 5.63 13.12
C ILE A 66 0.58 5.21 13.10
N HIS A 67 0.99 4.47 14.12
CA HIS A 67 2.31 3.87 14.14
C HIS A 67 2.45 2.86 13.00
N SER A 68 3.46 3.03 12.17
CA SER A 68 3.74 2.11 11.09
C SER A 68 5.23 1.97 10.86
N GLU A 69 5.65 0.79 10.46
CA GLU A 69 7.04 0.48 10.17
C GLU A 69 7.17 -0.25 8.83
N ALA A 70 8.27 0.00 8.14
CA ALA A 70 8.60 -0.69 6.90
C ALA A 70 9.84 -1.56 7.09
N TYR A 71 9.75 -2.80 6.63
CA TYR A 71 10.83 -3.78 6.71
C TYR A 71 11.17 -4.37 5.35
N ALA A 72 12.46 -4.63 5.13
CA ALA A 72 12.81 -5.58 4.09
C ALA A 72 12.17 -6.93 4.44
N ALA A 73 11.38 -7.49 3.51
CA ALA A 73 10.49 -8.61 3.80
C ALA A 73 11.19 -9.80 4.45
N GLY A 74 12.46 -10.07 4.06
CA GLY A 74 13.24 -11.14 4.65
C GLY A 74 13.72 -10.89 6.08
N GLU A 75 13.77 -9.61 6.50
CA GLU A 75 14.27 -9.23 7.83
C GLU A 75 13.19 -9.29 8.90
N LEU A 76 11.92 -9.22 8.52
CA LEU A 76 10.81 -9.22 9.47
C LEU A 76 10.84 -10.44 10.41
N LYS A 77 11.23 -11.61 9.92
CA LYS A 77 11.29 -12.85 10.66
C LYS A 77 12.38 -12.89 11.75
N HIS A 78 13.36 -11.98 11.70
CA HIS A 78 14.50 -11.97 12.63
C HIS A 78 14.21 -11.23 13.96
N GLY A 79 12.96 -11.19 14.37
CA GLY A 79 12.51 -10.62 15.67
C GLY A 79 11.20 -9.88 15.56
N THR A 80 11.10 -8.91 14.67
CA THR A 80 9.94 -8.00 14.56
C THR A 80 8.63 -8.71 14.23
N ILE A 81 8.68 -9.89 13.63
CA ILE A 81 7.50 -10.73 13.38
C ILE A 81 6.75 -11.08 14.67
N SER A 82 7.40 -10.98 15.84
CA SER A 82 6.75 -11.16 17.16
C SER A 82 5.70 -10.09 17.46
N LEU A 83 5.73 -8.96 16.78
CA LEU A 83 4.74 -7.88 16.89
C LEU A 83 3.49 -8.12 16.04
N ILE A 84 3.49 -9.17 15.23
CA ILE A 84 2.35 -9.52 14.38
C ILE A 84 1.35 -10.32 15.22
N GLU A 85 0.18 -9.73 15.38
CA GLU A 85 -0.95 -10.29 16.13
C GLU A 85 -2.16 -10.48 15.22
N GLN A 86 -3.20 -11.11 15.76
CA GLN A 86 -4.48 -11.29 15.05
C GLN A 86 -5.04 -9.95 14.58
N GLY A 87 -5.24 -9.80 13.27
CA GLY A 87 -5.79 -8.60 12.66
C GLY A 87 -4.76 -7.50 12.36
N THR A 88 -3.49 -7.65 12.73
CA THR A 88 -2.43 -6.70 12.33
C THR A 88 -2.40 -6.54 10.81
N LEU A 89 -2.48 -5.31 10.30
CA LEU A 89 -2.40 -5.05 8.86
C LEU A 89 -0.94 -5.11 8.40
N VAL A 90 -0.67 -6.02 7.48
CA VAL A 90 0.61 -6.12 6.78
C VAL A 90 0.41 -5.82 5.30
N ILE A 91 1.08 -4.79 4.81
CA ILE A 91 1.00 -4.32 3.43
C ILE A 91 2.27 -4.75 2.71
N GLY A 92 2.13 -5.63 1.74
CA GLY A 92 3.23 -6.07 0.88
C GLY A 92 3.25 -5.33 -0.44
N VAL A 93 4.42 -4.82 -0.83
CA VAL A 93 4.67 -4.30 -2.19
C VAL A 93 5.45 -5.35 -2.95
N LEU A 94 4.88 -5.82 -4.09
CA LEU A 94 5.36 -6.97 -4.86
C LEU A 94 5.35 -6.63 -6.36
N THR A 95 6.04 -5.55 -6.75
CA THR A 95 6.06 -5.10 -8.15
C THR A 95 7.22 -5.69 -8.95
N GLN A 96 8.28 -6.16 -8.27
CA GLN A 96 9.46 -6.75 -8.88
C GLN A 96 9.27 -8.26 -9.10
N SER A 97 9.20 -8.68 -10.35
CA SER A 97 8.88 -10.07 -10.70
C SER A 97 9.86 -11.10 -10.13
N GLU A 98 11.14 -10.78 -10.06
CA GLU A 98 12.19 -11.69 -9.55
C GLU A 98 12.13 -11.89 -8.03
N LEU A 99 11.55 -10.93 -7.31
CA LEU A 99 11.47 -10.93 -5.86
C LEU A 99 10.07 -11.28 -5.34
N TYR A 100 9.11 -11.45 -6.25
CA TYR A 100 7.70 -11.68 -5.95
C TYR A 100 7.50 -12.89 -5.03
N GLU A 101 7.98 -14.07 -5.44
CA GLU A 101 7.80 -15.32 -4.69
C GLU A 101 8.41 -15.26 -3.29
N LYS A 102 9.56 -14.59 -3.16
CA LYS A 102 10.22 -14.42 -1.86
C LYS A 102 9.44 -13.46 -0.95
N THR A 103 8.86 -12.42 -1.52
CA THR A 103 8.09 -11.43 -0.75
C THR A 103 6.77 -12.02 -0.30
N ILE A 104 6.04 -12.70 -1.18
CA ILE A 104 4.76 -13.34 -0.82
C ILE A 104 4.95 -14.43 0.24
N SER A 105 6.03 -15.22 0.14
CA SER A 105 6.36 -16.22 1.17
C SER A 105 6.53 -15.58 2.56
N ASN A 106 7.22 -14.42 2.65
CA ASN A 106 7.35 -13.72 3.94
C ASN A 106 6.01 -13.12 4.42
N MET A 107 5.14 -12.68 3.52
CA MET A 107 3.80 -12.24 3.90
C MET A 107 2.96 -13.39 4.47
N LEU A 108 3.08 -14.59 3.89
CA LEU A 108 2.37 -15.77 4.39
C LEU A 108 2.84 -16.19 5.78
N GLU A 109 4.11 -15.95 6.13
CA GLU A 109 4.60 -16.11 7.51
C GLU A 109 3.86 -15.17 8.49
N CYS A 110 3.52 -13.95 8.05
CA CYS A 110 2.68 -13.03 8.84
C CYS A 110 1.23 -13.52 8.91
N LYS A 111 0.67 -14.03 7.80
CA LYS A 111 -0.68 -14.60 7.75
C LYS A 111 -0.87 -15.74 8.75
N SER A 112 0.13 -16.62 8.88
CA SER A 112 0.08 -17.72 9.85
C SER A 112 0.02 -17.27 11.30
N ARG A 113 0.33 -16.01 11.60
CA ARG A 113 0.22 -15.36 12.92
C ARG A 113 -1.05 -14.52 13.07
N GLY A 114 -1.94 -14.57 12.09
CA GLY A 114 -3.21 -13.86 12.12
C GLY A 114 -3.22 -12.48 11.47
N ALA A 115 -2.15 -12.09 10.77
CA ALA A 115 -2.12 -10.83 10.04
C ALA A 115 -3.22 -10.76 8.96
N TYR A 116 -3.78 -9.57 8.78
CA TYR A 116 -4.58 -9.22 7.63
C TYR A 116 -3.64 -8.71 6.53
N LEU A 117 -3.61 -9.39 5.40
CA LEU A 117 -2.67 -9.10 4.33
C LEU A 117 -3.29 -8.24 3.23
N MET A 118 -2.61 -7.16 2.88
CA MET A 118 -2.85 -6.38 1.67
C MET A 118 -1.65 -6.51 0.74
N GLY A 119 -1.88 -6.95 -0.50
CA GLY A 119 -0.86 -7.05 -1.54
C GLY A 119 -0.99 -5.93 -2.58
N LEU A 120 0.09 -5.20 -2.85
CA LEU A 120 0.18 -4.24 -3.94
C LEU A 120 1.11 -4.81 -5.01
N THR A 121 0.57 -5.09 -6.20
CA THR A 121 1.32 -5.75 -7.28
C THR A 121 0.93 -5.19 -8.65
N THR A 122 1.55 -5.68 -9.72
CA THR A 122 1.23 -5.28 -11.09
C THR A 122 0.11 -6.14 -11.69
N TYR A 123 -0.65 -5.56 -12.63
CA TYR A 123 -1.60 -6.33 -13.43
C TYR A 123 -0.93 -7.55 -14.07
N GLY A 124 -1.64 -8.69 -14.06
CA GLY A 124 -1.17 -9.97 -14.54
C GLY A 124 -0.72 -10.93 -13.45
N LYS A 125 -0.59 -10.46 -12.21
CA LYS A 125 -0.23 -11.26 -11.02
C LYS A 125 -1.47 -11.59 -10.18
N TYR A 126 -2.48 -12.24 -10.79
CA TYR A 126 -3.78 -12.48 -10.15
C TYR A 126 -3.74 -13.62 -9.13
N GLU A 127 -2.74 -14.48 -9.17
CA GLU A 127 -2.53 -15.56 -8.21
C GLU A 127 -2.36 -15.07 -6.76
N ILE A 128 -2.04 -13.81 -6.56
CA ILE A 128 -1.96 -13.20 -5.23
C ILE A 128 -3.31 -13.17 -4.50
N GLU A 129 -4.42 -13.13 -5.23
CA GLU A 129 -5.76 -13.00 -4.65
C GLU A 129 -6.14 -14.19 -3.74
N ASP A 130 -5.58 -15.37 -4.02
CA ASP A 130 -5.79 -16.55 -3.18
C ASP A 130 -4.93 -16.53 -1.90
N GLN A 131 -3.92 -15.68 -1.85
CA GLN A 131 -2.90 -15.67 -0.80
C GLN A 131 -3.09 -14.55 0.20
N VAL A 132 -3.63 -13.39 -0.24
CA VAL A 132 -3.86 -12.21 0.61
C VAL A 132 -5.35 -11.94 0.80
N ASN A 133 -5.67 -11.08 1.76
CA ASN A 133 -7.06 -10.71 2.04
C ASN A 133 -7.56 -9.61 1.10
N PHE A 134 -6.64 -8.79 0.58
CA PHE A 134 -6.97 -7.67 -0.28
C PHE A 134 -5.84 -7.37 -1.25
N THR A 135 -6.15 -7.07 -2.51
CA THR A 135 -5.16 -6.79 -3.56
C THR A 135 -5.41 -5.45 -4.21
N VAL A 136 -4.34 -4.70 -4.41
CA VAL A 136 -4.30 -3.47 -5.21
C VAL A 136 -3.37 -3.70 -6.39
N TYR A 137 -3.84 -3.39 -7.59
CA TYR A 137 -3.04 -3.53 -8.80
C TYR A 137 -2.58 -2.17 -9.32
N VAL A 138 -1.33 -2.10 -9.74
CA VAL A 138 -0.78 -0.98 -10.51
C VAL A 138 -0.50 -1.41 -11.95
N PRO A 139 -0.50 -0.49 -12.92
CA PRO A 139 -0.14 -0.82 -14.30
C PRO A 139 1.26 -1.42 -14.37
N LYS A 140 1.42 -2.40 -15.28
CA LYS A 140 2.74 -2.93 -15.58
C LYS A 140 3.48 -1.92 -16.47
N VAL A 141 4.60 -1.44 -15.97
CA VAL A 141 5.50 -0.52 -16.67
C VAL A 141 6.94 -1.01 -16.54
N ASP A 142 7.87 -0.31 -17.16
CA ASP A 142 9.31 -0.55 -16.96
C ASP A 142 9.66 -0.47 -15.47
N GLU A 143 10.50 -1.37 -15.00
CA GLU A 143 10.87 -1.51 -13.59
C GLU A 143 11.53 -0.26 -13.00
N HIS A 144 12.18 0.58 -13.82
CA HIS A 144 12.76 1.84 -13.38
C HIS A 144 11.70 2.89 -12.97
N PHE A 145 10.49 2.76 -13.49
CA PHE A 145 9.39 3.71 -13.23
C PHE A 145 8.32 3.14 -12.28
N ILE A 146 8.35 1.84 -11.99
CA ILE A 146 7.30 1.19 -11.21
C ILE A 146 7.15 1.79 -9.80
N GLY A 147 8.24 2.21 -9.17
CA GLY A 147 8.22 2.84 -7.85
C GLY A 147 7.33 4.09 -7.81
N SER A 148 7.38 4.93 -8.87
CA SER A 148 6.54 6.13 -8.97
C SER A 148 5.04 5.81 -9.05
N LEU A 149 4.67 4.65 -9.61
CA LEU A 149 3.27 4.20 -9.64
C LEU A 149 2.86 3.49 -8.34
N ALA A 150 3.76 2.69 -7.78
CA ALA A 150 3.48 1.89 -6.59
C ALA A 150 3.32 2.75 -5.34
N VAL A 151 3.95 3.93 -5.27
CA VAL A 151 3.81 4.85 -4.13
C VAL A 151 2.42 5.48 -4.05
N ILE A 152 1.75 5.71 -5.19
CA ILE A 152 0.45 6.41 -5.26
C ILE A 152 -0.63 5.72 -4.42
N PRO A 153 -0.87 4.40 -4.53
CA PRO A 153 -1.83 3.71 -3.67
C PRO A 153 -1.52 3.84 -2.18
N LEU A 154 -0.24 3.87 -1.80
CA LEU A 154 0.15 4.01 -0.39
C LEU A 154 -0.08 5.43 0.14
N GLN A 155 0.16 6.45 -0.68
CA GLN A 155 -0.18 7.84 -0.36
C GLN A 155 -1.69 8.01 -0.22
N LEU A 156 -2.48 7.41 -1.13
CA LEU A 156 -3.93 7.40 -1.05
C LEU A 156 -4.45 6.65 0.19
N LEU A 157 -3.79 5.56 0.59
CA LEU A 157 -4.11 4.87 1.84
C LEU A 157 -3.96 5.82 3.03
N GLY A 158 -2.82 6.50 3.15
CA GLY A 158 -2.59 7.49 4.21
C GLY A 158 -3.66 8.59 4.20
N TYR A 159 -3.98 9.13 3.03
CA TYR A 159 -5.04 10.13 2.85
C TYR A 159 -6.39 9.64 3.36
N TYR A 160 -6.88 8.50 2.88
CA TYR A 160 -8.20 8.00 3.25
C TYR A 160 -8.31 7.59 4.71
N VAL A 161 -7.23 7.03 5.28
CA VAL A 161 -7.16 6.73 6.71
C VAL A 161 -7.29 8.01 7.53
N SER A 162 -6.61 9.08 7.13
CA SER A 162 -6.65 10.36 7.83
C SER A 162 -8.04 11.01 7.75
N VAL A 163 -8.64 11.03 6.55
CA VAL A 163 -10.00 11.55 6.35
C VAL A 163 -11.01 10.78 7.20
N ALA A 164 -10.90 9.46 7.24
CA ALA A 164 -11.81 8.63 8.02
C ALA A 164 -11.63 8.80 9.54
N LYS A 165 -10.44 9.21 9.99
CA LYS A 165 -10.17 9.62 11.39
C LYS A 165 -10.60 11.05 11.67
N GLY A 166 -11.14 11.79 10.69
CA GLY A 166 -11.52 13.20 10.85
C GLY A 166 -10.34 14.16 10.97
N LEU A 167 -9.17 13.76 10.46
CA LEU A 167 -7.94 14.56 10.53
C LEU A 167 -7.83 15.50 9.32
N ASP A 168 -7.23 16.67 9.54
CA ASP A 168 -6.90 17.62 8.46
C ASP A 168 -5.61 17.16 7.76
N VAL A 169 -5.75 16.63 6.55
CA VAL A 169 -4.64 16.12 5.75
C VAL A 169 -3.76 17.22 5.16
N ASP A 170 -4.29 18.43 5.03
CA ASP A 170 -3.58 19.58 4.46
C ASP A 170 -2.77 20.34 5.52
N LYS A 171 -3.11 20.15 6.80
CA LYS A 171 -2.45 20.79 7.95
C LYS A 171 -2.14 19.78 9.04
N PRO A 172 -1.27 18.79 8.76
CA PRO A 172 -0.86 17.86 9.81
C PRO A 172 -0.15 18.60 10.94
N ARG A 173 -0.45 18.22 12.18
CA ARG A 173 -0.02 18.93 13.40
C ARG A 173 1.48 19.12 13.55
N ASN A 174 2.30 18.29 12.90
CA ASN A 174 3.75 18.25 13.05
C ASN A 174 4.51 18.72 11.80
N LEU A 175 3.80 19.15 10.75
CA LEU A 175 4.42 19.66 9.52
C LEU A 175 4.38 21.18 9.51
N ALA A 176 5.48 21.80 9.90
CA ALA A 176 5.73 23.21 9.63
C ALA A 176 6.23 23.34 8.17
N LYS A 177 5.76 24.38 7.44
CA LYS A 177 6.22 24.67 6.06
C LYS A 177 7.71 25.04 5.99
N SER A 178 8.30 25.43 7.10
CA SER A 178 9.74 25.60 7.27
C SER A 178 10.10 25.21 8.70
N VAL A 179 11.04 24.31 8.85
CA VAL A 179 11.69 24.04 10.14
C VAL A 179 12.96 24.85 10.12
N THR A 180 12.93 26.03 10.77
CA THR A 180 14.16 26.73 11.12
C THR A 180 14.65 26.12 12.42
N VAL A 181 15.66 25.26 12.32
CA VAL A 181 16.43 24.82 13.49
C VAL A 181 17.57 25.81 13.62
N GLU A 182 17.53 26.65 14.66
CA GLU A 182 18.72 27.37 15.12
C GLU A 182 19.58 26.44 15.98
#